data_587951a1a7267edf6cfc25f62987431a
#
_entry.id   587951a1a7267edf6cfc25f62987431a
#
_cell.length_a   1.000
_cell.length_b   1.000
_cell.length_c   1.000
_cell.angle_alpha   90.00
_cell.angle_beta   90.00
_cell.angle_gamma   90.00
#
_symmetry.space_group_name_H-M   'P 1'
#
loop_
_entity.id
_entity.type
_entity.pdbx_description
1 polymer ?
#
loop_
_entity_poly.entity_id
_entity_poly.type
_entity_poly.pdbx_seq_one_letter_code
_entity_poly.pdbx_strand_id
1 'polypeptide(L)'
;ILTDSGLTLVPSGHLKPLDVICGFQVRPGFFLSPGTTVIPGGVNFTIQSQQATSCDLLLFHGEAEKPFAVLPFPVTYRIGFVYSMIVFGLDIEEFEYAYRLEGPFDEKKGLRFDRTKILLDPYARAVTGQSRWGHTNSASHGYRARVVRSNFDWGPERHTQIPMEDLIIYELHVRGYTMDSSSGVT
;
A
#
# COMPACT_ATOMS: atom_id res chain seq x y z
N ILE A 1 6.19 19.99 -1.30
CA ILE A 1 5.22 20.01 -2.41
C ILE A 1 3.87 19.71 -1.77
N LEU A 2 2.92 20.63 -1.91
CA LEU A 2 1.52 20.42 -1.56
C LEU A 2 0.91 19.51 -2.63
N THR A 3 0.46 18.33 -2.26
CA THR A 3 -0.43 17.52 -3.08
C THR A 3 -1.86 17.73 -2.58
N ASP A 4 -2.88 17.60 -3.43
CA ASP A 4 -4.31 17.76 -3.09
C ASP A 4 -4.81 16.89 -1.93
N SER A 5 -4.00 15.97 -1.44
CA SER A 5 -4.30 15.04 -0.33
C SER A 5 -3.57 15.37 0.98
N GLY A 6 -2.95 16.54 1.11
CA GLY A 6 -2.24 16.95 2.32
C GLY A 6 -0.75 17.17 2.13
N LEU A 7 -0.10 17.64 3.18
CA LEU A 7 1.32 17.99 3.19
C LEU A 7 2.17 16.72 3.12
N THR A 8 2.59 16.31 1.94
CA THR A 8 3.59 15.24 1.79
C THR A 8 4.97 15.88 1.74
N LEU A 9 5.75 15.73 2.80
CA LEU A 9 7.14 16.18 2.85
C LEU A 9 8.02 15.22 2.04
N VAL A 10 7.97 15.34 0.71
CA VAL A 10 8.93 14.67 -0.17
C VAL A 10 10.09 15.64 -0.39
N PRO A 11 11.34 15.28 -0.05
CA PRO A 11 12.48 16.12 -0.35
C PRO A 11 12.58 16.39 -1.86
N SER A 12 12.82 17.64 -2.22
CA SER A 12 12.99 18.08 -3.61
C SER A 12 14.34 17.69 -4.24
N GLY A 13 15.23 17.03 -3.48
CA GLY A 13 16.57 16.61 -3.92
C GLY A 13 16.64 15.13 -4.26
N HIS A 14 17.64 14.76 -5.08
CA HIS A 14 17.98 13.36 -5.32
C HIS A 14 18.52 12.73 -4.02
N LEU A 15 17.73 11.85 -3.43
CA LEU A 15 18.15 11.07 -2.28
C LEU A 15 19.13 9.98 -2.73
N LYS A 16 20.20 9.80 -1.95
CA LYS A 16 21.20 8.75 -2.20
C LYS A 16 20.93 7.56 -1.28
N PRO A 17 21.19 6.33 -1.75
CA PRO A 17 21.22 5.15 -0.88
C PRO A 17 22.25 5.34 0.25
N LEU A 18 21.97 4.70 1.38
CA LEU A 18 22.88 4.65 2.53
C LEU A 18 23.35 3.23 2.84
N ASP A 19 22.51 2.24 2.50
CA ASP A 19 22.73 0.83 2.79
C ASP A 19 22.37 -0.06 1.61
N VAL A 20 22.73 -1.35 1.72
CA VAL A 20 22.33 -2.41 0.79
C VAL A 20 21.69 -3.55 1.58
N ILE A 21 20.47 -3.91 1.26
CA ILE A 21 19.72 -5.02 1.89
C ILE A 21 19.31 -6.01 0.81
N CYS A 22 19.73 -7.26 0.91
CA CYS A 22 19.40 -8.31 -0.07
C CYS A 22 19.65 -7.92 -1.53
N GLY A 23 20.71 -7.13 -1.77
CA GLY A 23 21.08 -6.66 -3.10
C GLY A 23 20.40 -5.35 -3.55
N PHE A 24 19.46 -4.83 -2.79
CA PHE A 24 18.80 -3.56 -3.08
C PHE A 24 19.44 -2.41 -2.34
N GLN A 25 19.63 -1.31 -3.04
CA GLN A 25 20.05 -0.05 -2.43
C GLN A 25 18.89 0.55 -1.65
N VAL A 26 19.11 0.89 -0.37
CA VAL A 26 18.08 1.36 0.54
C VAL A 26 18.55 2.53 1.40
N ARG A 27 17.59 3.17 2.08
CA ARG A 27 17.83 4.14 3.16
C ARG A 27 16.61 4.25 4.07
N PRO A 28 16.71 4.89 5.27
CA PRO A 28 15.54 5.25 6.07
C PRO A 28 14.52 6.05 5.26
N GLY A 29 13.25 5.71 5.41
CA GLY A 29 12.15 6.31 4.67
C GLY A 29 11.50 7.51 5.37
N PHE A 30 10.40 7.99 4.77
CA PHE A 30 9.58 9.08 5.30
C PHE A 30 8.44 8.52 6.14
N PHE A 31 8.58 8.58 7.44
CA PHE A 31 7.67 7.96 8.40
C PHE A 31 6.30 8.66 8.52
N LEU A 32 6.14 9.89 7.99
CA LEU A 32 4.89 10.64 8.03
C LEU A 32 3.94 10.34 6.85
N SER A 33 4.36 9.51 5.90
CA SER A 33 3.57 9.15 4.71
C SER A 33 3.27 7.66 4.72
N PRO A 34 2.19 7.19 5.36
CA PRO A 34 1.80 5.78 5.35
C PRO A 34 1.54 5.24 3.93
N GLY A 35 1.83 3.96 3.73
CA GLY A 35 1.74 3.32 2.41
C GLY A 35 2.97 3.56 1.55
N THR A 36 2.77 3.67 0.25
CA THR A 36 3.86 3.88 -0.71
C THR A 36 3.87 5.29 -1.29
N THR A 37 5.07 5.83 -1.45
CA THR A 37 5.29 7.11 -2.13
C THR A 37 6.39 6.95 -3.18
N VAL A 38 6.07 7.21 -4.44
CA VAL A 38 7.06 7.21 -5.53
C VAL A 38 7.91 8.46 -5.43
N ILE A 39 9.22 8.27 -5.46
CA ILE A 39 10.22 9.36 -5.45
C ILE A 39 11.16 9.21 -6.64
N PRO A 40 11.95 10.22 -6.98
CA PRO A 40 12.99 10.08 -8.00
C PRO A 40 13.95 8.93 -7.68
N GLY A 41 13.96 7.91 -8.53
CA GLY A 41 14.86 6.74 -8.42
C GLY A 41 14.43 5.65 -7.44
N GLY A 42 13.26 5.76 -6.77
CA GLY A 42 12.84 4.73 -5.82
C GLY A 42 11.40 4.85 -5.31
N VAL A 43 11.09 4.01 -4.35
CA VAL A 43 9.80 3.96 -3.67
C VAL A 43 10.02 3.97 -2.16
N ASN A 44 9.31 4.84 -1.48
CA ASN A 44 9.20 4.84 -0.02
C ASN A 44 8.07 3.91 0.41
N PHE A 45 8.36 2.99 1.32
CA PHE A 45 7.40 2.07 1.93
C PHE A 45 7.29 2.41 3.42
N THR A 46 6.08 2.65 3.89
CA THR A 46 5.84 3.02 5.30
C THR A 46 4.63 2.28 5.85
N ILE A 47 4.84 1.57 6.94
CA ILE A 47 3.78 0.83 7.64
C ILE A 47 3.88 1.06 9.15
N GLN A 48 2.74 1.16 9.82
CA GLN A 48 2.67 1.29 11.28
C GLN A 48 2.19 -0.01 11.91
N SER A 49 2.89 -0.43 12.98
CA SER A 49 2.43 -1.52 13.84
C SER A 49 2.95 -1.35 15.26
N GLN A 50 2.03 -1.25 16.21
CA GLN A 50 2.37 -0.99 17.61
C GLN A 50 3.12 -2.15 18.28
N GLN A 51 2.72 -3.37 17.96
CA GLN A 51 3.18 -4.57 18.68
C GLN A 51 4.10 -5.46 17.84
N ALA A 52 4.34 -5.11 16.57
CA ALA A 52 5.28 -5.86 15.76
C ALA A 52 6.71 -5.73 16.29
N THR A 53 7.39 -6.86 16.35
CA THR A 53 8.82 -6.95 16.71
C THR A 53 9.72 -6.88 15.49
N SER A 54 9.23 -7.33 14.32
CA SER A 54 9.90 -7.18 13.03
C SER A 54 8.90 -6.99 11.90
N CYS A 55 9.39 -6.43 10.79
CA CYS A 55 8.64 -6.23 9.56
C CYS A 55 9.53 -6.58 8.37
N ASP A 56 9.00 -7.38 7.44
CA ASP A 56 9.61 -7.65 6.15
C ASP A 56 8.73 -7.05 5.05
N LEU A 57 9.35 -6.39 4.07
CA LEU A 57 8.76 -6.05 2.79
C LEU A 57 8.97 -7.21 1.83
N LEU A 58 7.89 -7.70 1.22
CA LEU A 58 7.92 -8.77 0.25
C LEU A 58 7.59 -8.20 -1.12
N LEU A 59 8.44 -8.48 -2.12
CA LEU A 59 8.24 -8.06 -3.49
C LEU A 59 7.99 -9.28 -4.38
N PHE A 60 6.98 -9.18 -5.26
CA PHE A 60 6.53 -10.28 -6.11
C PHE A 60 6.44 -9.82 -7.57
N HIS A 61 6.72 -10.73 -8.49
CA HIS A 61 6.39 -10.53 -9.90
C HIS A 61 4.99 -11.10 -10.18
N GLY A 62 4.05 -10.24 -10.54
CA GLY A 62 2.69 -10.61 -10.90
C GLY A 62 2.08 -11.67 -9.98
N GLU A 63 1.55 -12.75 -10.55
CA GLU A 63 0.88 -13.84 -9.82
C GLU A 63 1.84 -14.86 -9.19
N ALA A 64 3.15 -14.60 -9.13
CA ALA A 64 4.12 -15.53 -8.55
C ALA A 64 3.80 -15.83 -7.08
N GLU A 65 3.79 -17.10 -6.69
CA GLU A 65 3.51 -17.49 -5.29
C GLU A 65 4.60 -17.05 -4.32
N LYS A 66 5.85 -17.05 -4.78
CA LYS A 66 7.01 -16.71 -3.95
C LYS A 66 7.50 -15.30 -4.26
N PRO A 67 7.89 -14.53 -3.24
CA PRO A 67 8.52 -13.25 -3.46
C PRO A 67 9.89 -13.43 -4.14
N PHE A 68 10.22 -12.55 -5.08
CA PHE A 68 11.59 -12.49 -5.64
C PHE A 68 12.56 -11.78 -4.69
N ALA A 69 12.02 -10.96 -3.76
CA ALA A 69 12.82 -10.32 -2.74
C ALA A 69 12.06 -10.24 -1.41
N VAL A 70 12.80 -10.42 -0.32
CA VAL A 70 12.33 -10.22 1.06
C VAL A 70 13.31 -9.27 1.72
N LEU A 71 12.86 -8.05 2.00
CA LEU A 71 13.69 -7.00 2.58
C LEU A 71 13.25 -6.74 4.03
N PRO A 72 14.01 -7.19 5.03
CA PRO A 72 13.71 -6.85 6.42
C PRO A 72 13.94 -5.36 6.66
N PHE A 73 13.02 -4.71 7.37
CA PHE A 73 13.23 -3.35 7.84
C PHE A 73 14.26 -3.36 8.97
N PRO A 74 15.40 -2.66 8.82
CA PRO A 74 16.35 -2.51 9.91
C PRO A 74 15.69 -1.86 11.13
N VAL A 75 16.11 -2.24 12.33
CA VAL A 75 15.63 -1.61 13.58
C VAL A 75 15.90 -0.11 13.57
N THR A 76 16.99 0.33 12.96
CA THR A 76 17.36 1.73 12.78
C THR A 76 16.46 2.51 11.81
N TYR A 77 15.63 1.80 11.03
CA TYR A 77 14.65 2.38 10.10
C TYR A 77 13.23 2.42 10.73
N ARG A 78 13.15 2.21 12.03
CA ARG A 78 11.92 2.29 12.79
C ARG A 78 11.95 3.52 13.71
N ILE A 79 10.86 4.29 13.69
CA ILE A 79 10.64 5.43 14.59
C ILE A 79 9.34 5.16 15.36
N GLY A 80 9.44 4.92 16.67
CA GLY A 80 8.29 4.52 17.47
C GLY A 80 7.66 3.22 16.95
N PHE A 81 6.45 3.32 16.41
CA PHE A 81 5.70 2.20 15.84
C PHE A 81 5.70 2.14 14.31
N VAL A 82 6.45 3.03 13.67
CA VAL A 82 6.46 3.17 12.21
C VAL A 82 7.75 2.60 11.63
N TYR A 83 7.61 1.67 10.72
CA TYR A 83 8.68 1.14 9.87
C TYR A 83 8.66 1.89 8.55
N SER A 84 9.79 2.45 8.13
CA SER A 84 9.85 3.20 6.88
C SER A 84 11.18 3.02 6.17
N MET A 85 11.14 2.66 4.89
CA MET A 85 12.32 2.38 4.07
C MET A 85 12.08 2.82 2.63
N ILE A 86 13.08 3.50 2.07
CA ILE A 86 13.16 3.75 0.63
C ILE A 86 13.96 2.62 0.01
N VAL A 87 13.41 2.04 -1.06
CA VAL A 87 14.08 1.07 -1.92
C VAL A 87 14.30 1.71 -3.29
N PHE A 88 15.55 1.74 -3.75
CA PHE A 88 15.93 2.32 -5.03
C PHE A 88 15.95 1.29 -6.15
N GLY A 89 15.80 1.76 -7.40
CA GLY A 89 15.94 0.93 -8.60
C GLY A 89 14.76 0.01 -8.87
N LEU A 90 13.61 0.21 -8.21
CA LEU A 90 12.38 -0.54 -8.47
C LEU A 90 11.61 0.06 -9.66
N ASP A 91 11.23 -0.77 -10.62
CA ASP A 91 10.22 -0.42 -11.62
C ASP A 91 8.84 -0.74 -11.05
N ILE A 92 8.03 0.28 -10.82
CA ILE A 92 6.72 0.14 -10.16
C ILE A 92 5.70 -0.65 -10.99
N GLU A 93 5.92 -0.82 -12.28
CA GLU A 93 5.05 -1.61 -13.14
C GLU A 93 5.34 -3.12 -13.06
N GLU A 94 6.54 -3.48 -12.60
CA GLU A 94 7.05 -4.86 -12.62
C GLU A 94 6.85 -5.63 -11.33
N PHE A 95 6.30 -5.00 -10.26
CA PHE A 95 6.14 -5.69 -9.00
C PHE A 95 4.85 -5.37 -8.26
N GLU A 96 4.48 -6.33 -7.43
CA GLU A 96 3.50 -6.23 -6.37
C GLU A 96 4.19 -6.36 -5.02
N TYR A 97 3.61 -5.82 -3.97
CA TYR A 97 4.20 -5.90 -2.64
C TYR A 97 3.20 -6.30 -1.57
N ALA A 98 3.73 -6.82 -0.48
CA ALA A 98 3.01 -7.12 0.73
C ALA A 98 3.97 -7.02 1.92
N TYR A 99 3.43 -7.13 3.12
CA TYR A 99 4.22 -7.15 4.35
C TYR A 99 4.12 -8.50 5.06
N ARG A 100 5.12 -8.77 5.86
CA ARG A 100 5.10 -9.86 6.83
C ARG A 100 5.58 -9.33 8.16
N LEU A 101 4.74 -9.46 9.17
CA LEU A 101 5.01 -8.96 10.50
C LEU A 101 5.22 -10.12 11.47
N GLU A 102 6.12 -9.92 12.42
CA GLU A 102 6.31 -10.79 13.57
C GLU A 102 5.98 -10.01 14.85
N GLY A 103 5.46 -10.72 15.84
CA GLY A 103 5.08 -10.12 17.11
C GLY A 103 4.44 -11.15 18.04
N PRO A 104 3.93 -10.72 19.20
CA PRO A 104 3.31 -11.63 20.16
C PRO A 104 1.99 -12.21 19.64
N PHE A 105 1.72 -13.45 20.01
CA PHE A 105 0.41 -14.08 19.84
C PHE A 105 -0.29 -14.15 21.20
N ASP A 106 -1.35 -13.37 21.38
CA ASP A 106 -2.18 -13.35 22.58
C ASP A 106 -3.63 -12.98 22.18
N GLU A 107 -4.46 -13.99 22.00
CA GLU A 107 -5.85 -13.80 21.56
C GLU A 107 -6.69 -12.96 22.53
N LYS A 108 -6.41 -13.05 23.84
CA LYS A 108 -7.14 -12.29 24.86
C LYS A 108 -6.89 -10.78 24.74
N LYS A 109 -5.70 -10.41 24.24
CA LYS A 109 -5.31 -9.02 23.97
C LYS A 109 -5.53 -8.60 22.51
N GLY A 110 -6.13 -9.49 21.68
CA GLY A 110 -6.33 -9.23 20.25
C GLY A 110 -5.05 -9.27 19.41
N LEU A 111 -3.96 -9.82 19.96
CA LEU A 111 -2.68 -9.92 19.26
C LEU A 111 -2.61 -11.25 18.52
N ARG A 112 -2.50 -11.18 17.19
CA ARG A 112 -2.54 -12.37 16.33
C ARG A 112 -1.45 -12.33 15.28
N PHE A 113 -0.21 -12.03 15.70
CA PHE A 113 0.92 -12.04 14.78
C PHE A 113 1.24 -13.47 14.36
N ASP A 114 1.36 -13.67 13.08
CA ASP A 114 1.70 -14.95 12.46
C ASP A 114 2.61 -14.71 11.27
N ARG A 115 3.90 -15.05 11.42
CA ARG A 115 4.92 -14.85 10.38
C ARG A 115 4.67 -15.66 9.11
N THR A 116 3.80 -16.66 9.14
CA THR A 116 3.43 -17.40 7.94
C THR A 116 2.46 -16.64 7.03
N LYS A 117 1.81 -15.61 7.56
CA LYS A 117 0.82 -14.81 6.84
C LYS A 117 1.47 -13.63 6.09
N ILE A 118 1.01 -13.47 4.87
CA ILE A 118 1.30 -12.30 4.04
C ILE A 118 0.16 -11.30 4.25
N LEU A 119 0.52 -10.06 4.57
CA LEU A 119 -0.43 -9.00 4.91
C LEU A 119 -0.47 -7.95 3.82
N LEU A 120 -1.68 -7.63 3.37
CA LEU A 120 -1.91 -6.49 2.50
C LEU A 120 -1.59 -5.19 3.25
N ASP A 121 -1.00 -4.23 2.54
CA ASP A 121 -0.82 -2.88 3.07
C ASP A 121 -2.20 -2.23 3.31
N PRO A 122 -2.51 -1.80 4.55
CA PRO A 122 -3.78 -1.13 4.84
C PRO A 122 -3.90 0.23 4.12
N TYR A 123 -2.80 0.79 3.62
CA TYR A 123 -2.75 2.04 2.85
C TYR A 123 -2.56 1.81 1.36
N ALA A 124 -2.77 0.57 0.86
CA ALA A 124 -2.63 0.25 -0.55
C ALA A 124 -3.58 1.09 -1.41
N ARG A 125 -3.04 1.73 -2.44
CA ARG A 125 -3.82 2.50 -3.42
C ARG A 125 -4.39 1.64 -4.55
N ALA A 126 -3.78 0.48 -4.79
CA ALA A 126 -4.28 -0.53 -5.71
C ALA A 126 -4.02 -1.92 -5.14
N VAL A 127 -4.94 -2.83 -5.40
CA VAL A 127 -4.91 -4.21 -4.89
C VAL A 127 -5.03 -5.16 -6.07
N THR A 128 -4.23 -6.22 -6.04
CA THR A 128 -4.25 -7.32 -7.02
C THR A 128 -4.64 -8.63 -6.35
N GLY A 129 -4.79 -9.69 -7.14
CA GLY A 129 -5.11 -11.03 -6.65
C GLY A 129 -6.58 -11.43 -6.84
N GLN A 130 -7.40 -10.59 -7.48
CA GLN A 130 -8.77 -10.92 -7.86
C GLN A 130 -8.98 -10.69 -9.35
N SER A 131 -8.54 -11.65 -10.17
CA SER A 131 -8.65 -11.58 -11.64
C SER A 131 -10.08 -11.79 -12.14
N ARG A 132 -10.94 -12.43 -11.35
CA ARG A 132 -12.35 -12.66 -11.68
C ARG A 132 -13.26 -12.22 -10.55
N TRP A 133 -14.15 -11.31 -10.85
CA TRP A 133 -15.16 -10.85 -9.90
C TRP A 133 -16.10 -12.00 -9.47
N GLY A 134 -16.42 -12.09 -8.18
CA GLY A 134 -17.32 -13.12 -7.63
C GLY A 134 -16.69 -14.50 -7.43
N HIS A 135 -15.44 -14.71 -7.81
CA HIS A 135 -14.69 -15.90 -7.43
C HIS A 135 -13.88 -15.62 -6.17
N THR A 136 -13.99 -16.50 -5.18
CA THR A 136 -13.02 -16.49 -4.08
C THR A 136 -11.66 -16.71 -4.69
N ASN A 137 -10.72 -15.86 -4.34
CA ASN A 137 -9.35 -16.04 -4.76
C ASN A 137 -8.86 -17.38 -4.20
N SER A 138 -8.79 -18.40 -5.05
CA SER A 138 -8.22 -19.70 -4.71
C SER A 138 -6.69 -19.65 -4.67
N ALA A 139 -6.13 -18.50 -5.00
CA ALA A 139 -4.70 -18.31 -4.97
C ALA A 139 -4.22 -18.39 -3.52
N SER A 140 -3.30 -19.29 -3.26
CA SER A 140 -2.62 -19.51 -1.98
C SER A 140 -1.90 -18.25 -1.46
N HIS A 141 -1.77 -17.24 -2.30
CA HIS A 141 -0.98 -16.03 -2.04
C HIS A 141 -1.78 -14.80 -1.61
N GLY A 142 -3.11 -14.86 -1.52
CA GLY A 142 -3.91 -13.71 -1.03
C GLY A 142 -3.82 -12.45 -1.90
N TYR A 143 -4.37 -11.36 -1.38
CA TYR A 143 -4.30 -10.04 -2.03
C TYR A 143 -2.93 -9.40 -1.82
N ARG A 144 -2.47 -8.64 -2.82
CA ARG A 144 -1.23 -7.86 -2.78
C ARG A 144 -1.50 -6.42 -3.18
N ALA A 145 -0.62 -5.54 -2.77
CA ALA A 145 -0.67 -4.14 -3.11
C ALA A 145 0.19 -3.83 -4.34
N ARG A 146 -0.22 -2.83 -5.12
CA ARG A 146 0.60 -2.22 -6.16
C ARG A 146 0.92 -0.78 -5.82
N VAL A 147 2.11 -0.37 -6.22
CA VAL A 147 2.51 1.03 -6.22
C VAL A 147 1.88 1.69 -7.44
N VAL A 148 1.19 2.81 -7.24
CA VAL A 148 0.58 3.57 -8.33
C VAL A 148 1.01 5.02 -8.27
N ARG A 149 1.22 5.63 -9.42
CA ARG A 149 1.41 7.07 -9.54
C ARG A 149 0.06 7.75 -9.61
N SER A 150 -0.16 8.72 -8.76
CA SER A 150 -1.34 9.60 -8.87
C SER A 150 -0.96 10.75 -9.81
N ASN A 151 -1.26 10.57 -11.08
CA ASN A 151 -1.01 11.57 -12.13
C ASN A 151 -2.28 11.90 -12.90
N PHE A 152 -3.45 11.65 -12.30
CA PHE A 152 -4.72 12.00 -12.90
C PHE A 152 -4.83 13.53 -13.02
N ASP A 153 -4.99 14.00 -14.24
CA ASP A 153 -5.22 15.42 -14.51
C ASP A 153 -6.72 15.73 -14.40
N TRP A 154 -7.08 16.48 -13.37
CA TRP A 154 -8.46 16.95 -13.18
C TRP A 154 -8.84 18.09 -14.15
N GLY A 155 -7.89 18.58 -14.97
CA GLY A 155 -8.12 19.71 -15.87
C GLY A 155 -8.50 21.00 -15.12
N PRO A 156 -9.33 21.85 -15.74
CA PRO A 156 -9.77 23.12 -15.14
C PRO A 156 -10.89 22.96 -14.10
N GLU A 157 -11.30 21.72 -13.80
CA GLU A 157 -12.37 21.46 -12.86
C GLU A 157 -12.00 21.93 -11.45
N ARG A 158 -12.93 22.63 -10.82
CA ARG A 158 -12.79 23.07 -9.43
C ARG A 158 -13.67 22.21 -8.55
N HIS A 159 -13.14 21.80 -7.42
CA HIS A 159 -13.97 21.17 -6.39
C HIS A 159 -15.14 22.10 -6.03
N THR A 160 -16.35 21.55 -6.06
CA THR A 160 -17.53 22.26 -5.55
C THR A 160 -17.33 22.46 -4.06
N GLN A 161 -17.32 23.71 -3.61
CA GLN A 161 -17.23 24.05 -2.19
C GLN A 161 -18.63 24.09 -1.57
N ILE A 162 -19.33 22.94 -1.62
CA ILE A 162 -20.63 22.80 -0.97
C ILE A 162 -20.37 22.47 0.50
N PRO A 163 -20.91 23.22 1.46
CA PRO A 163 -20.82 22.89 2.88
C PRO A 163 -21.36 21.49 3.16
N MET A 164 -20.78 20.78 4.14
CA MET A 164 -21.17 19.39 4.44
C MET A 164 -22.66 19.28 4.82
N GLU A 165 -23.21 20.28 5.47
CA GLU A 165 -24.62 20.38 5.85
C GLU A 165 -25.60 20.52 4.67
N ASP A 166 -25.08 20.96 3.51
CA ASP A 166 -25.86 21.12 2.28
C ASP A 166 -25.69 19.94 1.31
N LEU A 167 -24.85 18.95 1.67
CA LEU A 167 -24.62 17.79 0.82
C LEU A 167 -25.77 16.78 0.92
N ILE A 168 -26.23 16.32 -0.24
CA ILE A 168 -27.08 15.13 -0.36
C ILE A 168 -26.21 14.00 -0.90
N ILE A 169 -25.99 12.96 -0.07
CA ILE A 169 -25.19 11.79 -0.44
C ILE A 169 -26.13 10.65 -0.80
N TYR A 170 -26.01 10.16 -2.03
CA TYR A 170 -26.73 8.97 -2.49
C TYR A 170 -25.75 7.83 -2.74
N GLU A 171 -25.78 6.83 -1.88
CA GLU A 171 -24.94 5.63 -2.00
C GLU A 171 -25.73 4.52 -2.68
N LEU A 172 -25.19 3.95 -3.76
CA LEU A 172 -25.79 2.83 -4.45
C LEU A 172 -24.72 1.82 -4.92
N HIS A 173 -25.09 0.57 -4.92
CA HIS A 173 -24.29 -0.48 -5.54
C HIS A 173 -24.71 -0.62 -7.01
N VAL A 174 -23.83 -0.19 -7.94
CA VAL A 174 -24.15 -0.10 -9.38
C VAL A 174 -24.75 -1.40 -9.92
N ARG A 175 -24.08 -2.54 -9.69
CA ARG A 175 -24.59 -3.84 -10.11
C ARG A 175 -25.91 -4.20 -9.43
N GLY A 176 -26.03 -4.01 -8.12
CA GLY A 176 -27.25 -4.32 -7.38
C GLY A 176 -28.43 -3.49 -7.84
N TYR A 177 -28.20 -2.24 -8.21
CA TYR A 177 -29.23 -1.31 -8.65
C TYR A 177 -29.91 -1.72 -9.96
N THR A 178 -29.15 -2.37 -10.86
CA THR A 178 -29.61 -2.76 -12.20
C THR A 178 -29.86 -4.27 -12.35
N MET A 179 -29.71 -5.08 -11.29
CA MET A 179 -29.83 -6.55 -11.38
C MET A 179 -31.26 -7.05 -11.51
N ASP A 180 -32.26 -6.29 -11.06
CA ASP A 180 -33.66 -6.67 -11.20
C ASP A 180 -34.09 -6.55 -12.66
N SER A 181 -34.86 -7.53 -13.13
CA SER A 181 -35.35 -7.56 -14.52
C SER A 181 -36.23 -6.36 -14.87
N SER A 182 -36.86 -5.72 -13.88
CA SER A 182 -37.65 -4.50 -14.08
C SER A 182 -36.80 -3.27 -14.39
N SER A 183 -35.52 -3.31 -14.18
CA SER A 183 -34.63 -2.20 -14.49
C SER A 183 -34.53 -1.86 -15.99
N GLY A 184 -34.81 -2.82 -16.86
CA GLY A 184 -34.72 -2.68 -18.31
C GLY A 184 -33.29 -2.53 -18.83
N VAL A 185 -32.28 -2.75 -17.98
CA VAL A 185 -30.85 -2.71 -18.34
C VAL A 185 -30.38 -4.13 -18.64
N THR A 186 -29.79 -4.34 -19.83
CA THR A 186 -29.23 -5.63 -20.29
C THR A 186 -27.72 -5.61 -20.25
#